data_3479e7f17220bfaba1bf5c2f189e3145
#
_entry.id   3479e7f17220bfaba1bf5c2f189e3145
#
_cell.length_a   1.000
_cell.length_b   1.000
_cell.length_c   1.000
_cell.angle_alpha   90.00
_cell.angle_beta   90.00
_cell.angle_gamma   90.00
#
_symmetry.space_group_name_H-M   'P 1'
#
loop_
_entity.id
_entity.type
_entity.pdbx_description
1 polymer ?
#
loop_
_entity_poly.entity_id
_entity_poly.type
_entity_poly.pdbx_seq_one_letter_code
_entity_poly.pdbx_strand_id
1 'polypeptide(L)'
;MAQVDYSPLDAPEISMNSFYPRQGWTPPAEGVQDYTINVGDDIGLSCRFFPVGGSAPTILFFYGNGETAIDYNSIAPLYNQIGVNFFVADYRGYGKSGGSPSFTTMLADASIVLEAMQIVLGASGYNGPVFVMGRSMGRHSAFELAAKDEPGINGVIIELSLIHI
;
A
#
# COMPACT_ATOMS: atom_id res chain seq x y z
N MET A 1 2.23 18.03 15.55
CA MET A 1 1.42 17.16 16.44
C MET A 1 2.36 16.22 17.18
N ALA A 2 2.01 15.77 18.41
CA ALA A 2 2.82 14.75 19.08
C ALA A 2 2.75 13.45 18.26
N GLN A 3 3.91 12.79 18.09
CA GLN A 3 3.96 11.49 17.41
C GLN A 3 3.20 10.46 18.26
N VAL A 4 2.25 9.76 17.66
CA VAL A 4 1.50 8.70 18.34
C VAL A 4 2.41 7.50 18.52
N ASP A 5 2.45 6.95 19.73
CA ASP A 5 3.19 5.72 20.02
C ASP A 5 2.26 4.50 19.80
N TYR A 6 2.57 3.73 18.78
CA TYR A 6 1.81 2.51 18.43
C TYR A 6 2.43 1.23 19.03
N SER A 7 3.57 1.33 19.72
CA SER A 7 4.26 0.16 20.28
C SER A 7 3.41 -0.74 21.19
N PRO A 8 2.40 -0.22 21.93
CA PRO A 8 1.50 -1.10 22.69
C PRO A 8 0.69 -2.07 21.82
N LEU A 9 0.45 -1.73 20.53
CA LEU A 9 -0.26 -2.61 19.58
C LEU A 9 0.65 -3.71 19.01
N ASP A 10 1.95 -3.61 19.20
CA ASP A 10 2.92 -4.60 18.73
C ASP A 10 3.17 -5.72 19.74
N ALA A 11 2.40 -5.76 20.84
CA ALA A 11 2.43 -6.87 21.79
C ALA A 11 2.20 -8.21 21.05
N PRO A 12 2.95 -9.28 21.39
CA PRO A 12 2.89 -10.55 20.66
C PRO A 12 1.46 -11.10 20.51
N GLU A 13 0.64 -10.97 21.56
CA GLU A 13 -0.73 -11.44 21.59
C GLU A 13 -1.63 -10.69 20.59
N ILE A 14 -1.32 -9.41 20.33
CA ILE A 14 -2.05 -8.59 19.36
C ILE A 14 -1.54 -8.92 17.95
N SER A 15 -0.23 -8.87 17.74
CA SER A 15 0.39 -9.07 16.44
C SER A 15 0.10 -10.45 15.84
N MET A 16 0.17 -11.52 16.64
CA MET A 16 -0.13 -12.89 16.21
C MET A 16 -1.58 -13.09 15.77
N ASN A 17 -2.50 -12.28 16.30
CA ASN A 17 -3.93 -12.34 15.95
C ASN A 17 -4.36 -11.27 14.96
N SER A 18 -3.46 -10.35 14.59
CA SER A 18 -3.79 -9.21 13.71
C SER A 18 -3.18 -9.33 12.33
N PHE A 19 -2.10 -10.09 12.16
CA PHE A 19 -1.40 -10.21 10.88
C PHE A 19 -1.36 -11.67 10.42
N TYR A 20 -1.79 -11.90 9.18
CA TYR A 20 -1.75 -13.20 8.51
C TYR A 20 -0.90 -13.09 7.24
N PRO A 21 0.44 -12.93 7.37
CA PRO A 21 1.32 -12.73 6.24
C PRO A 21 1.26 -13.94 5.30
N ARG A 22 1.06 -13.65 4.01
CA ARG A 22 1.07 -14.65 2.94
C ARG A 22 2.19 -14.30 1.97
N GLN A 23 3.08 -15.25 1.72
CA GLN A 23 4.14 -15.13 0.73
C GLN A 23 3.61 -15.47 -0.65
N GLY A 24 4.11 -14.80 -1.67
CA GLY A 24 3.77 -15.10 -3.05
C GLY A 24 4.20 -14.01 -4.02
N TRP A 25 4.61 -14.44 -5.22
CA TRP A 25 4.93 -13.55 -6.33
C TRP A 25 4.69 -14.28 -7.65
N THR A 26 4.24 -13.54 -8.64
CA THR A 26 4.15 -13.99 -10.02
C THR A 26 4.76 -12.92 -10.91
N PRO A 27 5.38 -13.28 -12.06
CA PRO A 27 5.81 -12.28 -13.02
C PRO A 27 4.70 -11.30 -13.36
N PRO A 28 5.00 -9.99 -13.46
CA PRO A 28 4.01 -9.01 -13.88
C PRO A 28 3.56 -9.28 -15.31
N ALA A 29 2.29 -8.98 -15.62
CA ALA A 29 1.80 -8.99 -16.98
C ALA A 29 2.47 -7.89 -17.82
N GLU A 30 2.30 -7.93 -19.13
CA GLU A 30 2.81 -6.89 -20.04
C GLU A 30 2.26 -5.51 -19.62
N GLY A 31 3.15 -4.53 -19.52
CA GLY A 31 2.83 -3.16 -19.09
C GLY A 31 2.74 -2.96 -17.58
N VAL A 32 2.64 -4.02 -16.78
CA VAL A 32 2.64 -3.95 -15.31
C VAL A 32 4.09 -3.87 -14.81
N GLN A 33 4.32 -3.06 -13.77
CA GLN A 33 5.66 -2.79 -13.26
C GLN A 33 5.75 -3.18 -11.78
N ASP A 34 6.81 -3.89 -11.41
CA ASP A 34 7.11 -4.19 -10.01
C ASP A 34 8.20 -3.23 -9.50
N TYR A 35 8.02 -2.75 -8.27
CA TYR A 35 8.98 -1.92 -7.56
C TYR A 35 9.36 -2.58 -6.24
N THR A 36 10.56 -2.27 -5.76
CA THR A 36 10.97 -2.57 -4.39
C THR A 36 11.29 -1.25 -3.70
N ILE A 37 10.55 -0.93 -2.65
CA ILE A 37 10.72 0.29 -1.87
C ILE A 37 11.44 -0.07 -0.57
N ASN A 38 12.62 0.51 -0.35
CA ASN A 38 13.36 0.32 0.91
C ASN A 38 12.71 1.15 2.02
N VAL A 39 12.33 0.49 3.11
CA VAL A 39 11.69 1.12 4.28
C VAL A 39 12.62 1.16 5.51
N GLY A 40 13.92 1.07 5.29
CA GLY A 40 14.94 1.03 6.34
C GLY A 40 15.37 -0.40 6.68
N ASP A 41 16.47 -0.52 7.44
CA ASP A 41 17.04 -1.79 7.90
C ASP A 41 17.24 -2.85 6.79
N ASP A 42 17.56 -2.40 5.58
CA ASP A 42 17.67 -3.23 4.37
C ASP A 42 16.39 -4.03 4.02
N ILE A 43 15.23 -3.58 4.52
CA ILE A 43 13.94 -4.20 4.23
C ILE A 43 13.31 -3.53 3.00
N GLY A 44 13.11 -4.34 1.95
CA GLY A 44 12.38 -3.95 0.75
C GLY A 44 10.93 -4.39 0.80
N LEU A 45 10.00 -3.46 0.56
CA LEU A 45 8.60 -3.76 0.31
C LEU A 45 8.37 -3.96 -1.18
N SER A 46 7.72 -5.05 -1.52
CA SER A 46 7.27 -5.33 -2.89
C SER A 46 6.04 -4.49 -3.20
N CYS A 47 6.05 -3.84 -4.36
CA CYS A 47 4.92 -3.06 -4.83
C CYS A 47 4.67 -3.40 -6.29
N ARG A 48 3.39 -3.32 -6.71
CA ARG A 48 3.00 -3.56 -8.10
C ARG A 48 2.19 -2.39 -8.64
N PHE A 49 2.59 -1.90 -9.80
CA PHE A 49 1.97 -0.76 -10.46
C PHE A 49 1.31 -1.19 -11.78
N PHE A 50 0.06 -0.84 -11.93
CA PHE A 50 -0.78 -1.09 -13.09
C PHE A 50 -1.08 0.27 -13.76
N PRO A 51 -0.26 0.70 -14.73
CA PRO A 51 -0.42 1.99 -15.38
C PRO A 51 -1.51 1.99 -16.42
N VAL A 52 -2.10 3.18 -16.66
CA VAL A 52 -2.99 3.46 -17.78
C VAL A 52 -2.56 4.71 -18.53
N GLY A 53 -1.96 5.70 -17.84
CA GLY A 53 -1.48 6.91 -18.49
C GLY A 53 -0.87 7.93 -17.53
N GLY A 54 0.06 8.76 -18.05
CA GLY A 54 0.85 9.69 -17.24
C GLY A 54 0.05 10.78 -16.54
N SER A 55 -1.05 11.25 -17.12
CA SER A 55 -1.95 12.26 -16.52
C SER A 55 -3.13 11.67 -15.77
N ALA A 56 -3.31 10.34 -15.83
CA ALA A 56 -4.38 9.66 -15.12
C ALA A 56 -4.19 9.73 -13.60
N PRO A 57 -5.27 9.80 -12.81
CA PRO A 57 -5.17 9.71 -11.36
C PRO A 57 -4.54 8.38 -10.95
N THR A 58 -3.75 8.41 -9.88
CA THR A 58 -3.13 7.20 -9.31
C THR A 58 -3.71 6.92 -7.94
N ILE A 59 -4.15 5.68 -7.72
CA ILE A 59 -4.53 5.18 -6.40
C ILE A 59 -3.35 4.42 -5.81
N LEU A 60 -2.82 4.89 -4.67
CA LEU A 60 -1.98 4.09 -3.77
C LEU A 60 -2.91 3.25 -2.89
N PHE A 61 -2.83 1.95 -3.04
CA PHE A 61 -3.74 1.02 -2.40
C PHE A 61 -3.06 0.15 -1.34
N PHE A 62 -3.65 0.15 -0.15
CA PHE A 62 -3.33 -0.71 0.98
C PHE A 62 -4.47 -1.71 1.19
N TYR A 63 -4.18 -2.98 1.02
CA TYR A 63 -5.16 -4.07 1.02
C TYR A 63 -5.50 -4.60 2.41
N GLY A 64 -6.42 -5.54 2.44
CA GLY A 64 -6.86 -6.23 3.66
C GLY A 64 -5.90 -7.33 4.10
N ASN A 65 -6.08 -7.80 5.34
CA ASN A 65 -5.24 -8.83 5.92
C ASN A 65 -5.29 -10.16 5.13
N GLY A 66 -4.15 -10.82 4.95
CA GLY A 66 -4.04 -12.08 4.21
C GLY A 66 -4.04 -11.94 2.68
N GLU A 67 -4.14 -10.73 2.16
CA GLU A 67 -4.02 -10.43 0.73
C GLU A 67 -2.56 -10.08 0.37
N THR A 68 -2.27 -9.97 -0.92
CA THR A 68 -0.97 -9.56 -1.48
C THR A 68 -1.18 -8.82 -2.80
N ALA A 69 -0.17 -8.10 -3.27
CA ALA A 69 -0.26 -7.34 -4.52
C ALA A 69 -0.64 -8.20 -5.74
N ILE A 70 -0.27 -9.48 -5.76
CA ILE A 70 -0.61 -10.39 -6.87
C ILE A 70 -2.11 -10.71 -6.97
N ASP A 71 -2.87 -10.61 -5.88
CA ASP A 71 -4.32 -10.83 -5.91
C ASP A 71 -5.04 -9.77 -6.76
N TYR A 72 -4.39 -8.63 -6.92
CA TYR A 72 -4.91 -7.50 -7.69
C TYR A 72 -4.62 -7.57 -9.18
N ASN A 73 -3.94 -8.62 -9.67
CA ASN A 73 -3.71 -8.84 -11.09
C ASN A 73 -5.01 -8.92 -11.92
N SER A 74 -6.10 -9.43 -11.32
CA SER A 74 -7.42 -9.49 -11.97
C SER A 74 -8.33 -8.30 -11.65
N ILE A 75 -8.04 -7.57 -10.58
CA ILE A 75 -8.86 -6.44 -10.11
C ILE A 75 -8.38 -5.12 -10.68
N ALA A 76 -7.06 -4.89 -10.69
CA ALA A 76 -6.45 -3.64 -11.18
C ALA A 76 -6.86 -3.27 -12.62
N PRO A 77 -7.04 -4.22 -13.56
CA PRO A 77 -7.55 -3.90 -14.89
C PRO A 77 -8.92 -3.22 -14.89
N LEU A 78 -9.76 -3.43 -13.88
CA LEU A 78 -11.04 -2.72 -13.75
C LEU A 78 -10.85 -1.23 -13.45
N TYR A 79 -9.84 -0.89 -12.63
CA TYR A 79 -9.44 0.49 -12.39
C TYR A 79 -8.84 1.12 -13.66
N ASN A 80 -8.04 0.38 -14.40
CA ASN A 80 -7.49 0.84 -15.67
C ASN A 80 -8.59 1.15 -16.69
N GLN A 81 -9.66 0.34 -16.77
CA GLN A 81 -10.80 0.57 -17.68
C GLN A 81 -11.51 1.90 -17.41
N ILE A 82 -11.49 2.40 -16.18
CA ILE A 82 -12.06 3.70 -15.83
C ILE A 82 -11.00 4.82 -15.81
N GLY A 83 -9.80 4.58 -16.36
CA GLY A 83 -8.76 5.59 -16.53
C GLY A 83 -7.95 5.88 -15.26
N VAL A 84 -7.79 4.93 -14.36
CA VAL A 84 -7.07 5.07 -13.10
C VAL A 84 -5.83 4.19 -13.08
N ASN A 85 -4.67 4.77 -12.77
CA ASN A 85 -3.46 4.02 -12.43
C ASN A 85 -3.65 3.40 -11.04
N PHE A 86 -3.18 2.17 -10.85
CA PHE A 86 -3.36 1.47 -9.58
C PHE A 86 -2.02 0.97 -9.06
N PHE A 87 -1.62 1.43 -7.87
CA PHE A 87 -0.37 1.07 -7.23
C PHE A 87 -0.66 0.33 -5.92
N VAL A 88 -0.26 -0.93 -5.85
CA VAL A 88 -0.49 -1.80 -4.70
C VAL A 88 0.81 -1.99 -3.95
N ALA A 89 0.82 -1.76 -2.65
CA ALA A 89 1.97 -1.97 -1.79
C ALA A 89 1.74 -3.17 -0.86
N ASP A 90 2.69 -4.11 -0.86
CA ASP A 90 2.74 -5.19 0.14
C ASP A 90 3.26 -4.63 1.47
N TYR A 91 2.83 -5.23 2.58
CA TYR A 91 3.39 -4.97 3.92
C TYR A 91 4.65 -5.80 4.17
N ARG A 92 5.40 -5.49 5.24
CA ARG A 92 6.50 -6.35 5.70
C ARG A 92 5.99 -7.79 5.89
N GLY A 93 6.74 -8.76 5.37
CA GLY A 93 6.39 -10.19 5.45
C GLY A 93 5.29 -10.65 4.50
N TYR A 94 4.65 -9.77 3.72
CA TYR A 94 3.63 -10.12 2.73
C TYR A 94 4.22 -10.14 1.32
N GLY A 95 3.63 -10.92 0.43
CA GLY A 95 4.03 -10.99 -0.97
C GLY A 95 5.49 -11.41 -1.14
N LYS A 96 6.32 -10.52 -1.66
CA LYS A 96 7.78 -10.68 -1.80
C LYS A 96 8.55 -9.74 -0.85
N SER A 97 7.85 -9.05 0.03
CA SER A 97 8.45 -8.11 0.98
C SER A 97 9.24 -8.84 2.08
N GLY A 98 10.34 -8.20 2.51
CA GLY A 98 11.12 -8.64 3.65
C GLY A 98 10.49 -8.27 5.00
N GLY A 99 11.16 -8.65 6.07
CA GLY A 99 10.81 -8.30 7.45
C GLY A 99 9.58 -9.03 7.99
N SER A 100 9.06 -8.49 9.09
CA SER A 100 7.85 -9.00 9.77
C SER A 100 6.89 -7.85 10.04
N PRO A 101 5.57 -8.06 9.91
CA PRO A 101 4.59 -7.02 10.11
C PRO A 101 4.40 -6.68 11.59
N SER A 102 4.18 -5.40 11.87
CA SER A 102 3.66 -4.88 13.13
C SER A 102 2.83 -3.64 12.85
N PHE A 103 2.02 -3.18 13.81
CA PHE A 103 1.25 -1.94 13.62
C PHE A 103 2.17 -0.74 13.48
N THR A 104 3.22 -0.63 14.30
CA THR A 104 4.18 0.46 14.22
C THR A 104 4.84 0.53 12.84
N THR A 105 5.32 -0.61 12.32
CA THR A 105 5.98 -0.63 11.01
C THR A 105 5.00 -0.42 9.86
N MET A 106 3.81 -1.02 9.91
CA MET A 106 2.78 -0.82 8.88
C MET A 106 2.39 0.65 8.70
N LEU A 107 2.26 1.39 9.81
CA LEU A 107 1.89 2.80 9.79
C LEU A 107 3.07 3.69 9.38
N ALA A 108 4.28 3.40 9.88
CA ALA A 108 5.49 4.15 9.50
C ALA A 108 5.83 3.95 8.02
N ASP A 109 5.78 2.72 7.53
CA ASP A 109 6.10 2.39 6.14
C ASP A 109 5.16 3.06 5.13
N ALA A 110 3.90 3.35 5.52
CA ALA A 110 2.94 3.99 4.64
C ALA A 110 3.42 5.34 4.09
N SER A 111 4.03 6.20 4.95
CA SER A 111 4.61 7.49 4.53
C SER A 111 5.79 7.29 3.58
N ILE A 112 6.67 6.32 3.87
CA ILE A 112 7.84 6.02 3.04
C ILE A 112 7.40 5.50 1.66
N VAL A 113 6.39 4.63 1.63
CA VAL A 113 5.83 4.10 0.38
C VAL A 113 5.19 5.20 -0.46
N LEU A 114 4.42 6.11 0.15
CA LEU A 114 3.82 7.24 -0.55
C LEU A 114 4.89 8.12 -1.19
N GLU A 115 5.89 8.55 -0.41
CA GLU A 115 6.97 9.41 -0.89
C GLU A 115 7.76 8.73 -2.03
N ALA A 116 8.18 7.48 -1.83
CA ALA A 116 8.92 6.73 -2.84
C ALA A 116 8.10 6.52 -4.13
N MET A 117 6.81 6.20 -4.01
CA MET A 117 5.90 6.10 -5.15
C MET A 117 5.84 7.42 -5.92
N GLN A 118 5.62 8.54 -5.23
CA GLN A 118 5.56 9.86 -5.87
C GLN A 118 6.85 10.19 -6.64
N ILE A 119 8.02 9.87 -6.06
CA ILE A 119 9.32 10.09 -6.71
C ILE A 119 9.47 9.22 -7.97
N VAL A 120 9.26 7.91 -7.86
CA VAL A 120 9.50 6.99 -8.99
C VAL A 120 8.47 7.18 -10.10
N LEU A 121 7.22 7.43 -9.78
CA LEU A 121 6.17 7.66 -10.76
C LEU A 121 6.34 9.03 -11.42
N GLY A 122 6.65 10.08 -10.65
CA GLY A 122 6.93 11.42 -11.19
C GLY A 122 8.10 11.42 -12.17
N ALA A 123 9.21 10.73 -11.82
CA ALA A 123 10.37 10.57 -12.71
C ALA A 123 10.02 9.80 -14.00
N SER A 124 9.01 8.95 -13.96
CA SER A 124 8.53 8.16 -15.11
C SER A 124 7.39 8.84 -15.89
N GLY A 125 7.05 10.08 -15.55
CA GLY A 125 6.04 10.88 -16.25
C GLY A 125 4.60 10.66 -15.79
N TYR A 126 4.37 9.97 -14.68
CA TYR A 126 3.05 9.82 -14.05
C TYR A 126 2.84 10.94 -13.03
N ASN A 127 2.20 12.02 -13.49
CA ASN A 127 2.03 13.27 -12.72
C ASN A 127 0.55 13.62 -12.45
N GLY A 128 -0.35 12.66 -12.62
CA GLY A 128 -1.75 12.83 -12.27
C GLY A 128 -1.98 12.93 -10.75
N PRO A 129 -3.20 13.31 -10.33
CA PRO A 129 -3.53 13.42 -8.91
C PRO A 129 -3.41 12.07 -8.20
N VAL A 130 -2.97 12.09 -6.95
CA VAL A 130 -2.77 10.89 -6.12
C VAL A 130 -3.88 10.77 -5.08
N PHE A 131 -4.49 9.60 -5.03
CA PHE A 131 -5.46 9.22 -4.00
C PHE A 131 -4.89 8.04 -3.21
N VAL A 132 -5.19 8.00 -1.92
CA VAL A 132 -4.85 6.87 -1.06
C VAL A 132 -6.11 6.07 -0.79
N MET A 133 -6.04 4.76 -0.97
CA MET A 133 -7.16 3.87 -0.68
C MET A 133 -6.75 2.78 0.30
N GLY A 134 -7.55 2.62 1.35
CA GLY A 134 -7.36 1.57 2.34
C GLY A 134 -8.58 0.66 2.46
N ARG A 135 -8.36 -0.65 2.32
CA ARG A 135 -9.40 -1.67 2.49
C ARG A 135 -9.16 -2.47 3.76
N SER A 136 -10.21 -2.65 4.58
CA SER A 136 -10.12 -3.47 5.80
C SER A 136 -8.93 -3.06 6.69
N MET A 137 -7.92 -3.90 6.89
CA MET A 137 -6.69 -3.58 7.62
C MET A 137 -5.95 -2.37 7.01
N GLY A 138 -5.90 -2.27 5.70
CA GLY A 138 -5.20 -1.18 4.99
C GLY A 138 -5.76 0.22 5.25
N ARG A 139 -6.99 0.33 5.79
CA ARG A 139 -7.54 1.63 6.21
C ARG A 139 -6.68 2.31 7.26
N HIS A 140 -5.95 1.57 8.09
CA HIS A 140 -5.08 2.15 9.12
C HIS A 140 -3.94 2.93 8.49
N SER A 141 -3.29 2.39 7.45
CA SER A 141 -2.27 3.10 6.66
C SER A 141 -2.85 4.35 5.98
N ALA A 142 -4.04 4.24 5.39
CA ALA A 142 -4.70 5.37 4.75
C ALA A 142 -5.09 6.48 5.76
N PHE A 143 -5.60 6.12 6.93
CA PHE A 143 -5.90 7.07 8.01
C PHE A 143 -4.65 7.72 8.57
N GLU A 144 -3.55 6.98 8.73
CA GLU A 144 -2.27 7.53 9.20
C GLU A 144 -1.75 8.62 8.26
N LEU A 145 -1.77 8.36 6.94
CA LEU A 145 -1.38 9.34 5.92
C LEU A 145 -2.29 10.57 5.94
N ALA A 146 -3.60 10.38 6.11
CA ALA A 146 -4.55 11.48 6.22
C ALA A 146 -4.34 12.30 7.51
N ALA A 147 -4.07 11.63 8.63
CA ALA A 147 -3.86 12.30 9.92
C ALA A 147 -2.55 13.10 9.96
N LYS A 148 -1.55 12.67 9.22
CA LYS A 148 -0.27 13.40 9.06
C LYS A 148 -0.34 14.56 8.07
N ASP A 149 -1.43 14.67 7.31
CA ASP A 149 -1.58 15.66 6.24
C ASP A 149 -0.42 15.56 5.23
N GLU A 150 -0.11 14.31 4.83
CA GLU A 150 1.03 14.01 3.96
C GLU A 150 0.87 14.73 2.60
N PRO A 151 1.93 15.37 2.10
CA PRO A 151 1.85 16.20 0.91
C PRO A 151 1.55 15.38 -0.35
N GLY A 152 0.81 15.99 -1.28
CA GLY A 152 0.51 15.42 -2.60
C GLY A 152 -0.63 14.40 -2.61
N ILE A 153 -1.37 14.22 -1.50
CA ILE A 153 -2.60 13.44 -1.45
C ILE A 153 -3.79 14.33 -1.84
N ASN A 154 -4.53 13.94 -2.87
CA ASN A 154 -5.71 14.65 -3.35
C ASN A 154 -7.01 14.16 -2.71
N GLY A 155 -6.99 13.00 -2.08
CA GLY A 155 -8.13 12.43 -1.36
C GLY A 155 -7.87 11.03 -0.82
N VAL A 156 -8.75 10.60 0.09
CA VAL A 156 -8.66 9.30 0.76
C VAL A 156 -9.94 8.52 0.53
N ILE A 157 -9.81 7.24 0.18
CA ILE A 157 -10.90 6.30 -0.06
C ILE A 157 -10.82 5.19 0.98
N ILE A 158 -11.89 4.95 1.71
CA ILE A 158 -11.94 3.90 2.72
C ILE A 158 -13.00 2.86 2.31
N GLU A 159 -12.54 1.64 2.12
CA GLU A 159 -13.38 0.49 1.89
C GLU A 159 -13.47 -0.33 3.18
N LEU A 160 -14.66 -0.34 3.79
CA LEU A 160 -14.94 -1.12 4.98
C LEU A 160 -15.51 -2.48 4.56
N SER A 161 -14.83 -3.56 4.96
CA SER A 161 -15.44 -4.88 4.90
C SER A 161 -16.48 -4.99 6.01
N LEU A 162 -17.74 -5.19 5.64
CA LEU A 162 -18.79 -5.57 6.60
C LEU A 162 -18.55 -7.02 6.98
N ILE A 163 -18.11 -7.25 8.22
CA ILE A 163 -18.11 -8.58 8.81
C ILE A 163 -19.51 -8.74 9.40
N HIS A 164 -20.33 -9.56 8.78
CA HIS A 164 -21.55 -10.04 9.42
C HIS A 164 -21.15 -11.07 10.48
N ILE A 165 -21.29 -10.70 11.74
CA ILE A 165 -21.19 -11.62 12.89
C ILE A 165 -22.53 -12.32 13.04
#